data_044465550942f1d1db94a0e43a9a4dbc
#
_entry.id   044465550942f1d1db94a0e43a9a4dbc
#
_cell.length_a   1.000
_cell.length_b   1.000
_cell.length_c   1.000
_cell.angle_alpha   90.00
_cell.angle_beta   90.00
_cell.angle_gamma   90.00
#
_symmetry.space_group_name_H-M   'P 1'
#
loop_
_entity.id
_entity.type
_entity.pdbx_description
1 polymer ?
#
loop_
_entity_poly.entity_id
_entity_poly.type
_entity_poly.pdbx_seq_one_letter_code
_entity_poly.pdbx_strand_id
1 'polypeptide(L)'
;MKKLMASILVVLMIAALAAGCRPATNAPGNSQNPVESQAPAVSNVPIEVSSTPATGDIVEGGTLIVREAGDPMSFCPSTAADDYAYAMMQNMFNRLTKLDNSKSPIPDAAESWDVSEDALTITFNLKKNMHWWDGEALDADDVKYTFDYIKENPTCYFSSSMEIVDSIEVVDPYTVVFHMNTADMSFVARIGWYGTFILPEHIYNNGQPWEENEASKTKPVGSGPFIFESYKQGENTTLVKNPNYHDGVPYLDKLIFAIIPDDTTAIQAMINGEVDTISMIPDAFLDQMLADPNYRCDRNIYPSPWRYIFNMNNSIVGDVAVRKAIALCVDRNDMSQKVTSGVMPPEWCAYPAIAAWCANTEDIYPDVDIEAARKVLEDAGYTADADGYYVRGITVDCFEGQLVDMTKLLVANCQKAGIELILQVSEFNAWAEKIGPDPSGEGWMMECQGGFMGPDPAALASRYGTGSGSNYASYSNPEFDELCKLGAAEGDTEKRAEYYRKAQKILIEDLPAINVLGWAGYEASRSDLANLPIDGEGKWGWNEYTFTHYVAP
;
A
#
# COMPACT_ATOMS: atom_id res chain seq x y z
N MET A 1 16.17 -48.85 -15.83
CA MET A 1 16.15 -50.17 -15.12
C MET A 1 16.21 -49.89 -13.62
N LYS A 2 15.26 -50.50 -12.94
CA LYS A 2 15.14 -50.77 -11.48
C LYS A 2 14.93 -49.52 -10.61
N LYS A 3 13.74 -49.11 -10.15
CA LYS A 3 12.82 -49.82 -9.19
C LYS A 3 13.60 -50.24 -7.92
N LEU A 4 13.20 -50.04 -6.71
CA LEU A 4 11.89 -50.07 -6.04
C LEU A 4 12.09 -49.98 -4.51
N MET A 5 11.11 -49.47 -3.77
CA MET A 5 10.70 -49.87 -2.41
C MET A 5 11.57 -49.42 -1.21
N ALA A 6 11.05 -49.03 -0.08
CA ALA A 6 9.83 -49.37 0.67
C ALA A 6 9.54 -48.25 1.68
N SER A 7 8.38 -47.75 1.88
CA SER A 7 7.14 -48.26 2.54
C SER A 7 7.29 -48.70 4.01
N ILE A 8 6.45 -48.02 4.86
CA ILE A 8 5.75 -48.47 6.06
C ILE A 8 6.52 -48.41 7.41
N LEU A 9 6.05 -47.54 8.30
CA LEU A 9 5.43 -47.97 9.54
C LEU A 9 4.53 -46.89 10.17
N VAL A 10 3.26 -47.22 10.24
CA VAL A 10 2.19 -46.63 11.05
C VAL A 10 2.19 -47.34 12.38
N VAL A 11 1.94 -46.69 13.51
CA VAL A 11 1.14 -47.16 14.64
C VAL A 11 0.78 -46.02 15.59
N LEU A 12 -0.46 -45.64 15.58
CA LEU A 12 -1.45 -45.41 16.64
C LEU A 12 -0.97 -45.42 18.10
N MET A 13 -1.37 -44.36 18.84
CA MET A 13 -1.94 -44.52 20.18
C MET A 13 -3.07 -43.53 20.42
N ILE A 14 -4.27 -44.10 20.51
CA ILE A 14 -5.49 -43.50 21.06
C ILE A 14 -5.51 -43.86 22.55
N ALA A 15 -5.78 -42.92 23.44
CA ALA A 15 -6.45 -43.20 24.70
C ALA A 15 -7.19 -41.96 25.20
N ALA A 16 -8.48 -42.16 25.34
CA ALA A 16 -9.47 -41.26 25.85
C ALA A 16 -9.35 -41.01 27.35
N LEU A 17 -9.90 -39.89 27.79
CA LEU A 17 -10.64 -39.84 29.07
C LEU A 17 -11.71 -38.75 28.99
N ALA A 18 -12.95 -39.22 29.08
CA ALA A 18 -14.16 -38.45 29.25
C ALA A 18 -14.46 -38.23 30.72
N ALA A 19 -15.11 -37.14 31.04
CA ALA A 19 -16.16 -36.93 32.06
C ALA A 19 -16.05 -35.47 32.58
N GLY A 20 -17.09 -34.71 32.50
CA GLY A 20 -18.21 -34.53 33.31
C GLY A 20 -19.07 -33.33 32.94
N CYS A 21 -20.23 -33.58 32.40
CA CYS A 21 -21.33 -32.61 32.32
C CYS A 21 -21.96 -32.40 33.71
N ARG A 22 -22.31 -31.12 34.01
CA ARG A 22 -23.53 -30.86 34.80
C ARG A 22 -24.13 -29.51 34.41
N PRO A 23 -25.44 -29.43 34.20
CA PRO A 23 -26.14 -28.22 33.80
C PRO A 23 -26.62 -27.39 34.98
N ALA A 24 -26.72 -26.10 34.85
CA ALA A 24 -27.48 -25.23 35.74
C ALA A 24 -28.60 -24.53 34.95
N THR A 25 -29.76 -24.63 35.52
CA THR A 25 -31.08 -24.31 35.02
C THR A 25 -31.47 -22.86 35.22
N ASN A 26 -32.11 -22.26 34.19
CA ASN A 26 -33.34 -21.41 34.14
C ASN A 26 -33.52 -20.25 35.16
N ALA A 27 -34.06 -19.14 34.83
CA ALA A 27 -34.88 -18.47 33.81
C ALA A 27 -35.47 -17.17 34.44
N PRO A 28 -36.40 -16.41 33.87
CA PRO A 28 -36.28 -15.48 32.80
C PRO A 28 -36.61 -14.03 33.27
N GLY A 29 -36.12 -13.02 32.60
CA GLY A 29 -36.49 -11.62 32.84
C GLY A 29 -36.54 -10.86 31.55
N ASN A 30 -37.74 -10.63 31.12
CA ASN A 30 -38.20 -9.94 29.94
C ASN A 30 -37.98 -8.43 30.06
N SER A 31 -37.36 -7.79 29.09
CA SER A 31 -37.75 -6.47 28.60
C SER A 31 -37.03 -6.16 27.27
N GLN A 32 -37.76 -6.30 26.19
CA GLN A 32 -37.38 -5.79 24.88
C GLN A 32 -37.50 -4.26 24.88
N ASN A 33 -36.39 -3.57 24.74
CA ASN A 33 -36.36 -2.25 24.13
C ASN A 33 -35.75 -2.42 22.73
N PRO A 34 -36.24 -1.70 21.71
CA PRO A 34 -35.62 -1.71 20.40
C PRO A 34 -34.20 -1.13 20.53
N VAL A 35 -33.21 -1.90 20.19
CA VAL A 35 -31.85 -1.40 20.02
C VAL A 35 -31.87 -0.59 18.72
N GLU A 36 -31.85 0.74 18.81
CA GLU A 36 -31.41 1.57 17.72
C GLU A 36 -30.03 1.06 17.30
N SER A 37 -29.95 0.60 16.06
CA SER A 37 -28.69 0.27 15.41
C SER A 37 -27.88 1.57 15.30
N GLN A 38 -27.02 1.81 16.28
CA GLN A 38 -25.94 2.78 16.10
C GLN A 38 -24.98 2.17 15.09
N ALA A 39 -24.71 2.90 14.01
CA ALA A 39 -23.64 2.59 13.10
C ALA A 39 -22.36 2.32 13.93
N PRO A 40 -21.57 1.28 13.60
CA PRO A 40 -20.34 1.03 14.31
C PRO A 40 -19.50 2.31 14.25
N ALA A 41 -19.10 2.82 15.40
CA ALA A 41 -18.16 3.93 15.45
C ALA A 41 -16.92 3.43 14.69
N VAL A 42 -16.58 4.11 13.59
CA VAL A 42 -15.28 3.92 12.94
C VAL A 42 -14.27 4.14 14.04
N SER A 43 -13.77 3.06 14.61
CA SER A 43 -12.70 3.17 15.58
C SER A 43 -11.51 3.68 14.76
N ASN A 44 -11.16 4.95 14.97
CA ASN A 44 -9.78 5.36 14.85
C ASN A 44 -9.04 4.43 15.81
N VAL A 45 -8.66 3.23 15.34
CA VAL A 45 -7.79 2.35 16.12
C VAL A 45 -6.52 3.16 16.24
N PRO A 46 -6.16 3.66 17.44
CA PRO A 46 -4.89 4.34 17.58
C PRO A 46 -3.84 3.39 17.04
N ILE A 47 -2.91 3.92 16.25
CA ILE A 47 -1.70 3.17 15.93
C ILE A 47 -1.09 2.89 17.29
N GLU A 48 -1.25 1.66 17.81
CA GLU A 48 -0.56 1.26 19.01
C GLU A 48 0.92 1.16 18.65
N VAL A 49 1.61 2.29 18.81
CA VAL A 49 3.07 2.29 18.88
C VAL A 49 3.40 1.49 20.14
N SER A 50 3.93 0.29 19.98
CA SER A 50 4.18 -0.60 21.12
C SER A 50 5.31 -0.11 22.02
N SER A 51 6.03 0.94 21.61
CA SER A 51 7.14 1.52 22.36
C SER A 51 7.28 3.02 22.11
N THR A 52 7.71 3.74 23.13
CA THR A 52 8.13 5.14 23.01
C THR A 52 9.42 5.19 22.18
N PRO A 53 9.56 6.15 21.23
CA PRO A 53 10.83 6.36 20.54
C PRO A 53 12.00 6.48 21.52
N ALA A 54 13.14 5.91 21.17
CA ALA A 54 14.33 6.00 21.99
C ALA A 54 14.68 7.47 22.25
N THR A 55 14.95 7.80 23.51
CA THR A 55 15.35 9.15 23.92
C THR A 55 16.68 9.08 24.64
N GLY A 56 17.61 9.93 24.27
CA GLY A 56 18.95 9.98 24.84
C GLY A 56 19.85 10.92 24.06
N ASP A 57 21.11 11.00 24.45
CA ASP A 57 22.12 11.75 23.71
C ASP A 57 22.40 11.02 22.37
N ILE A 58 22.53 11.80 21.29
CA ILE A 58 22.85 11.28 19.96
C ILE A 58 24.24 10.65 19.99
N VAL A 59 24.33 9.40 19.53
CA VAL A 59 25.61 8.73 19.24
C VAL A 59 25.90 8.90 17.76
N GLU A 60 26.90 9.73 17.45
CA GLU A 60 27.34 9.91 16.06
C GLU A 60 28.13 8.69 15.58
N GLY A 61 27.96 8.39 14.29
CA GLY A 61 28.62 7.25 13.63
C GLY A 61 27.83 5.94 13.77
N GLY A 62 28.51 4.85 13.45
CA GLY A 62 27.92 3.51 13.47
C GLY A 62 27.36 3.05 12.13
N THR A 63 26.94 1.79 12.13
CA THR A 63 26.36 1.13 10.95
C THR A 63 24.96 0.66 11.29
N LEU A 64 23.98 1.01 10.45
CA LEU A 64 22.64 0.45 10.50
C LEU A 64 22.52 -0.68 9.48
N ILE A 65 22.09 -1.84 9.93
CA ILE A 65 21.89 -3.03 9.09
C ILE A 65 20.39 -3.29 8.95
N VAL A 66 19.87 -3.02 7.76
CA VAL A 66 18.46 -3.18 7.38
C VAL A 66 18.28 -4.52 6.68
N ARG A 67 17.32 -5.33 7.09
CA ARG A 67 16.98 -6.56 6.37
C ARG A 67 16.15 -6.26 5.15
N GLU A 68 16.53 -6.85 4.00
CA GLU A 68 15.72 -6.92 2.79
C GLU A 68 15.43 -8.38 2.42
N ALA A 69 14.24 -8.65 1.86
CA ALA A 69 13.86 -10.01 1.48
C ALA A 69 14.38 -10.43 0.10
N GLY A 70 14.86 -9.49 -0.70
CA GLY A 70 15.36 -9.78 -2.05
C GLY A 70 16.38 -8.77 -2.56
N ASP A 71 17.01 -9.14 -3.66
CA ASP A 71 17.89 -8.26 -4.40
C ASP A 71 17.12 -7.14 -5.10
N PRO A 72 17.67 -5.92 -5.23
CA PRO A 72 17.10 -4.90 -6.09
C PRO A 72 17.15 -5.35 -7.55
N MET A 73 16.08 -5.17 -8.30
CA MET A 73 16.07 -5.46 -9.74
C MET A 73 17.05 -4.58 -10.52
N SER A 74 17.22 -3.34 -10.08
CA SER A 74 18.05 -2.34 -10.73
C SER A 74 18.29 -1.18 -9.77
N PHE A 75 19.30 -0.35 -10.04
CA PHE A 75 19.49 0.95 -9.41
C PHE A 75 18.99 2.10 -10.32
N CYS A 76 18.15 1.83 -11.31
CA CYS A 76 17.45 2.84 -12.10
C CYS A 76 16.13 3.21 -11.42
N PRO A 77 16.01 4.40 -10.82
CA PRO A 77 14.85 4.74 -9.98
C PRO A 77 13.51 4.79 -10.70
N SER A 78 13.52 5.00 -12.02
CA SER A 78 12.29 5.20 -12.78
C SER A 78 11.77 3.93 -13.44
N THR A 79 12.63 2.91 -13.62
CA THR A 79 12.26 1.64 -14.25
C THR A 79 12.27 0.46 -13.27
N ALA A 80 12.97 0.57 -12.14
CA ALA A 80 12.85 -0.40 -11.06
C ALA A 80 11.50 -0.21 -10.34
N ALA A 81 10.71 -1.27 -10.30
CA ALA A 81 9.37 -1.25 -9.72
C ALA A 81 9.26 -2.17 -8.49
N ASP A 82 10.38 -2.53 -7.87
CA ASP A 82 10.43 -3.36 -6.68
C ASP A 82 10.72 -2.55 -5.41
N ASP A 83 10.12 -2.96 -4.30
CA ASP A 83 10.21 -2.26 -3.02
C ASP A 83 11.64 -2.32 -2.44
N TYR A 84 12.42 -3.37 -2.74
CA TYR A 84 13.81 -3.52 -2.25
C TYR A 84 14.71 -2.45 -2.87
N ALA A 85 14.62 -2.24 -4.19
CA ALA A 85 15.32 -1.18 -4.87
C ALA A 85 14.93 0.19 -4.33
N TYR A 86 13.62 0.42 -4.11
CA TYR A 86 13.11 1.67 -3.57
C TYR A 86 13.62 1.98 -2.17
N ALA A 87 13.66 1.01 -1.27
CA ALA A 87 14.22 1.17 0.08
C ALA A 87 15.66 1.72 0.06
N MET A 88 16.46 1.27 -0.90
CA MET A 88 17.83 1.74 -1.09
C MET A 88 17.89 3.11 -1.75
N MET A 89 17.13 3.30 -2.84
CA MET A 89 17.19 4.52 -3.67
C MET A 89 16.73 5.78 -2.94
N GLN A 90 15.83 5.67 -1.97
CA GLN A 90 15.40 6.80 -1.14
C GLN A 90 16.54 7.42 -0.32
N ASN A 91 17.61 6.65 -0.08
CA ASN A 91 18.81 7.13 0.60
C ASN A 91 19.89 7.62 -0.38
N MET A 92 19.68 7.40 -1.68
CA MET A 92 20.65 7.66 -2.74
C MET A 92 20.31 8.85 -3.62
N PHE A 93 19.01 9.13 -3.82
CA PHE A 93 18.52 10.13 -4.77
C PHE A 93 17.52 11.07 -4.10
N ASN A 94 17.40 12.29 -4.66
CA ASN A 94 16.37 13.25 -4.29
C ASN A 94 15.25 13.29 -5.35
N ARG A 95 14.07 13.73 -4.94
CA ARG A 95 12.93 14.07 -5.79
C ARG A 95 12.75 15.58 -5.81
N LEU A 96 11.81 16.11 -6.58
CA LEU A 96 11.40 17.51 -6.45
C LEU A 96 10.76 17.77 -5.09
N THR A 97 9.85 16.90 -4.70
CA THR A 97 9.19 16.91 -3.38
C THR A 97 9.29 15.53 -2.76
N LYS A 98 9.06 15.43 -1.47
CA LYS A 98 8.83 14.17 -0.76
C LYS A 98 7.55 14.30 0.08
N LEU A 99 7.08 13.21 0.64
CA LEU A 99 5.84 13.20 1.43
C LEU A 99 6.16 13.10 2.91
N ASP A 100 5.46 13.87 3.72
CA ASP A 100 5.46 13.68 5.16
C ASP A 100 4.58 12.49 5.58
N ASN A 101 4.43 12.26 6.88
CA ASN A 101 3.62 11.17 7.42
C ASN A 101 2.12 11.31 7.10
N SER A 102 1.63 12.55 6.88
CA SER A 102 0.24 12.81 6.50
C SER A 102 0.01 12.68 4.99
N LYS A 103 1.07 12.36 4.22
CA LYS A 103 1.11 12.31 2.75
C LYS A 103 0.98 13.67 2.09
N SER A 104 1.27 14.72 2.84
CA SER A 104 1.39 16.06 2.30
C SER A 104 2.76 16.24 1.66
N PRO A 105 2.86 16.93 0.51
CA PRO A 105 4.15 17.21 -0.12
C PRO A 105 4.96 18.19 0.74
N ILE A 106 6.23 17.86 0.94
CA ILE A 106 7.21 18.68 1.63
C ILE A 106 8.44 18.88 0.73
N PRO A 107 9.26 19.92 0.97
CA PRO A 107 10.48 20.18 0.22
C PRO A 107 11.44 18.99 0.17
N ASP A 108 12.02 18.74 -1.04
CA ASP A 108 13.19 17.89 -1.21
C ASP A 108 14.21 18.65 -2.09
N ALA A 109 14.37 18.38 -3.39
CA ALA A 109 15.21 19.19 -4.26
C ALA A 109 14.60 20.59 -4.51
N ALA A 110 13.28 20.69 -4.62
CA ALA A 110 12.61 21.97 -4.59
C ALA A 110 12.52 22.51 -3.16
N GLU A 111 12.97 23.75 -2.91
CA GLU A 111 12.77 24.43 -1.62
C GLU A 111 11.35 24.97 -1.47
N SER A 112 10.68 25.26 -2.59
CA SER A 112 9.30 25.73 -2.67
C SER A 112 8.70 25.49 -4.05
N TRP A 113 7.37 25.60 -4.15
CA TRP A 113 6.64 25.57 -5.41
C TRP A 113 5.40 26.46 -5.33
N ASP A 114 4.98 26.94 -6.51
CA ASP A 114 3.77 27.73 -6.71
C ASP A 114 2.88 27.05 -7.76
N VAL A 115 1.59 26.88 -7.45
CA VAL A 115 0.59 26.35 -8.37
C VAL A 115 -0.33 27.48 -8.76
N SER A 116 -0.54 27.69 -10.08
CA SER A 116 -1.47 28.71 -10.58
C SER A 116 -2.91 28.41 -10.15
N GLU A 117 -3.76 29.46 -10.10
CA GLU A 117 -5.16 29.33 -9.67
C GLU A 117 -5.97 28.33 -10.52
N ASP A 118 -5.61 28.15 -11.78
CA ASP A 118 -6.23 27.17 -12.69
C ASP A 118 -5.57 25.80 -12.64
N ALA A 119 -4.55 25.62 -11.79
CA ALA A 119 -3.74 24.41 -11.69
C ALA A 119 -3.11 23.92 -13.00
N LEU A 120 -2.91 24.82 -13.98
CA LEU A 120 -2.29 24.52 -15.27
C LEU A 120 -0.82 24.89 -15.35
N THR A 121 -0.27 25.52 -14.32
CA THR A 121 1.15 25.86 -14.25
C THR A 121 1.67 25.59 -12.84
N ILE A 122 2.76 24.83 -12.74
CA ILE A 122 3.44 24.56 -11.48
C ILE A 122 4.89 25.01 -11.60
N THR A 123 5.29 25.97 -10.79
CA THR A 123 6.66 26.50 -10.75
C THR A 123 7.39 25.93 -9.55
N PHE A 124 8.49 25.22 -9.76
CA PHE A 124 9.37 24.73 -8.70
C PHE A 124 10.62 25.59 -8.60
N ASN A 125 10.96 26.02 -7.39
CA ASN A 125 12.20 26.70 -7.07
C ASN A 125 13.14 25.70 -6.39
N LEU A 126 14.31 25.44 -6.98
CA LEU A 126 15.27 24.45 -6.51
C LEU A 126 16.22 25.02 -5.46
N LYS A 127 16.67 24.19 -4.53
CA LYS A 127 17.77 24.49 -3.61
C LYS A 127 19.06 24.73 -4.40
N LYS A 128 19.82 25.76 -4.05
CA LYS A 128 21.02 26.18 -4.80
C LYS A 128 22.32 25.49 -4.38
N ASN A 129 22.28 24.68 -3.34
CA ASN A 129 23.43 24.02 -2.76
C ASN A 129 23.45 22.49 -2.99
N MET A 130 22.69 22.01 -3.95
CA MET A 130 22.63 20.59 -4.27
C MET A 130 23.70 20.20 -5.28
N HIS A 131 24.31 19.05 -5.05
CA HIS A 131 25.34 18.48 -5.91
C HIS A 131 25.15 16.97 -6.04
N TRP A 132 25.50 16.45 -7.19
CA TRP A 132 25.71 15.04 -7.41
C TRP A 132 26.95 14.58 -6.65
N TRP A 133 27.07 13.27 -6.38
CA TRP A 133 28.21 12.72 -5.62
C TRP A 133 29.55 12.89 -6.33
N ASP A 134 29.58 13.11 -7.65
CA ASP A 134 30.77 13.40 -8.43
C ASP A 134 31.17 14.90 -8.41
N GLY A 135 30.34 15.73 -7.79
CA GLY A 135 30.62 17.14 -7.55
C GLY A 135 29.96 18.10 -8.54
N GLU A 136 29.31 17.63 -9.62
CA GLU A 136 28.52 18.47 -10.51
C GLU A 136 27.27 19.01 -9.78
N ALA A 137 26.79 20.19 -10.16
CA ALA A 137 25.59 20.77 -9.58
C ALA A 137 24.34 20.00 -10.03
N LEU A 138 23.37 19.84 -9.12
CA LEU A 138 22.01 19.43 -9.49
C LEU A 138 21.21 20.69 -9.78
N ASP A 139 20.68 20.82 -11.00
CA ASP A 139 19.97 22.00 -11.44
C ASP A 139 18.68 21.68 -12.24
N ALA A 140 18.07 22.72 -12.80
CA ALA A 140 16.80 22.63 -13.51
C ALA A 140 16.89 21.83 -14.82
N ASP A 141 18.07 21.72 -15.45
CA ASP A 141 18.27 20.92 -16.65
C ASP A 141 18.18 19.42 -16.31
N ASP A 142 18.74 18.97 -15.16
CA ASP A 142 18.59 17.59 -14.67
C ASP A 142 17.10 17.24 -14.43
N VAL A 143 16.35 18.15 -13.82
CA VAL A 143 14.91 17.99 -13.59
C VAL A 143 14.16 17.83 -14.92
N LYS A 144 14.38 18.78 -15.84
CA LYS A 144 13.74 18.74 -17.15
C LYS A 144 14.10 17.46 -17.90
N TYR A 145 15.36 17.10 -17.96
CA TYR A 145 15.85 15.87 -18.60
C TYR A 145 15.14 14.63 -18.03
N THR A 146 15.07 14.55 -16.71
CA THR A 146 14.44 13.40 -16.02
C THR A 146 12.98 13.25 -16.39
N PHE A 147 12.19 14.32 -16.25
CA PHE A 147 10.75 14.24 -16.46
C PHE A 147 10.35 14.18 -17.94
N ASP A 148 11.12 14.78 -18.85
CA ASP A 148 10.92 14.61 -20.29
C ASP A 148 11.18 13.14 -20.70
N TYR A 149 12.25 12.53 -20.20
CA TYR A 149 12.52 11.12 -20.46
C TYR A 149 11.41 10.21 -19.92
N ILE A 150 10.95 10.43 -18.68
CA ILE A 150 9.84 9.66 -18.09
C ILE A 150 8.57 9.78 -18.95
N LYS A 151 8.27 11.00 -19.45
CA LYS A 151 7.10 11.25 -20.30
C LYS A 151 7.18 10.51 -21.63
N GLU A 152 8.35 10.41 -22.24
CA GLU A 152 8.56 9.81 -23.54
C GLU A 152 8.71 8.28 -23.50
N ASN A 153 8.98 7.69 -22.31
CA ASN A 153 9.28 6.27 -22.19
C ASN A 153 8.25 5.50 -21.35
N PRO A 154 7.38 4.69 -22.01
CA PRO A 154 6.34 3.92 -21.33
C PRO A 154 6.86 2.85 -20.35
N THR A 155 8.15 2.50 -20.41
CA THR A 155 8.79 1.58 -19.44
C THR A 155 9.00 2.23 -18.08
N CYS A 156 8.99 3.56 -18.01
CA CYS A 156 9.10 4.28 -16.75
C CYS A 156 7.79 4.18 -15.97
N TYR A 157 7.89 3.82 -14.70
CA TYR A 157 6.74 3.60 -13.81
C TYR A 157 5.78 4.81 -13.74
N PHE A 158 6.31 6.03 -13.79
CA PHE A 158 5.53 7.26 -13.68
C PHE A 158 5.07 7.83 -15.02
N SER A 159 5.37 7.20 -16.16
CA SER A 159 5.10 7.73 -17.51
C SER A 159 3.63 8.07 -17.76
N SER A 160 2.70 7.21 -17.35
CA SER A 160 1.26 7.46 -17.50
C SER A 160 0.79 8.68 -16.70
N SER A 161 1.44 8.98 -15.59
CA SER A 161 1.15 10.18 -14.79
C SER A 161 1.65 11.46 -15.44
N MET A 162 2.57 11.35 -16.40
CA MET A 162 3.10 12.50 -17.18
C MET A 162 2.22 12.87 -18.38
N GLU A 163 1.19 12.10 -18.71
CA GLU A 163 0.27 12.43 -19.81
C GLU A 163 -0.45 13.78 -19.61
N ILE A 164 -0.63 14.22 -18.37
CA ILE A 164 -1.24 15.50 -18.02
C ILE A 164 -0.27 16.68 -18.11
N VAL A 165 1.03 16.44 -18.31
CA VAL A 165 2.05 17.47 -18.49
C VAL A 165 2.19 17.78 -19.98
N ASP A 166 1.96 19.01 -20.39
CA ASP A 166 2.17 19.46 -21.77
C ASP A 166 3.65 19.61 -22.06
N SER A 167 4.34 20.46 -21.29
CA SER A 167 5.76 20.77 -21.46
C SER A 167 6.43 21.16 -20.15
N ILE A 168 7.78 21.10 -20.14
CA ILE A 168 8.62 21.50 -19.01
C ILE A 168 9.59 22.57 -19.51
N GLU A 169 9.58 23.73 -18.85
CA GLU A 169 10.40 24.88 -19.18
C GLU A 169 11.46 25.14 -18.10
N VAL A 170 12.73 25.29 -18.49
CA VAL A 170 13.80 25.79 -17.64
C VAL A 170 13.86 27.31 -17.78
N VAL A 171 13.52 28.03 -16.72
CA VAL A 171 13.55 29.50 -16.69
C VAL A 171 14.94 30.00 -16.34
N ASP A 172 15.58 29.37 -15.38
CA ASP A 172 16.97 29.58 -14.98
C ASP A 172 17.48 28.29 -14.28
N PRO A 173 18.76 28.17 -13.90
CA PRO A 173 19.33 26.95 -13.34
C PRO A 173 18.62 26.43 -12.07
N TYR A 174 17.78 27.24 -11.42
CA TYR A 174 17.09 26.87 -10.18
C TYR A 174 15.58 27.06 -10.25
N THR A 175 15.02 27.32 -11.44
CA THR A 175 13.58 27.50 -11.64
C THR A 175 13.10 26.67 -12.81
N VAL A 176 12.23 25.71 -12.54
CA VAL A 176 11.60 24.86 -13.55
C VAL A 176 10.08 24.98 -13.50
N VAL A 177 9.44 25.07 -14.66
CA VAL A 177 8.00 25.25 -14.80
C VAL A 177 7.40 24.06 -15.53
N PHE A 178 6.41 23.44 -14.92
CA PHE A 178 5.59 22.41 -15.55
C PHE A 178 4.30 23.04 -16.08
N HIS A 179 4.09 22.97 -17.38
CA HIS A 179 2.84 23.38 -18.03
C HIS A 179 1.94 22.15 -18.16
N MET A 180 0.72 22.24 -17.63
CA MET A 180 -0.21 21.13 -17.57
C MET A 180 -1.29 21.28 -18.63
N ASN A 181 -1.68 20.18 -19.29
CA ASN A 181 -2.84 20.15 -20.18
C ASN A 181 -4.15 19.83 -19.44
N THR A 182 -4.06 19.37 -18.20
CA THR A 182 -5.18 19.03 -17.32
C THR A 182 -4.85 19.47 -15.90
N ALA A 183 -5.77 20.19 -15.27
CA ALA A 183 -5.62 20.64 -13.90
C ALA A 183 -5.56 19.45 -12.93
N ASP A 184 -4.49 19.39 -12.12
CA ASP A 184 -4.33 18.34 -11.11
C ASP A 184 -3.48 18.81 -9.91
N MET A 185 -4.16 19.21 -8.83
CA MET A 185 -3.54 19.65 -7.58
C MET A 185 -2.79 18.53 -6.85
N SER A 186 -3.07 17.25 -7.18
CA SER A 186 -2.36 16.11 -6.59
C SER A 186 -0.98 15.87 -7.22
N PHE A 187 -0.67 16.51 -8.35
CA PHE A 187 0.56 16.26 -9.09
C PHE A 187 1.81 16.46 -8.23
N VAL A 188 1.85 17.53 -7.43
CA VAL A 188 2.97 17.83 -6.53
C VAL A 188 3.19 16.71 -5.49
N ALA A 189 2.12 16.13 -4.95
CA ALA A 189 2.23 14.99 -4.04
C ALA A 189 2.65 13.71 -4.78
N ARG A 190 2.14 13.49 -6.01
CA ARG A 190 2.47 12.31 -6.81
C ARG A 190 3.93 12.26 -7.24
N ILE A 191 4.53 13.41 -7.59
CA ILE A 191 5.97 13.47 -7.91
C ILE A 191 6.88 13.33 -6.67
N GLY A 192 6.31 13.37 -5.47
CA GLY A 192 6.99 13.01 -4.22
C GLY A 192 6.99 11.51 -3.93
N TRP A 193 6.48 10.71 -4.86
CA TRP A 193 6.24 9.28 -4.69
C TRP A 193 7.14 8.43 -5.60
N TYR A 194 6.67 7.29 -6.07
CA TYR A 194 7.40 6.28 -6.83
C TYR A 194 7.82 6.76 -8.23
N GLY A 195 9.06 6.43 -8.63
CA GLY A 195 9.55 6.58 -10.01
C GLY A 195 9.91 8.00 -10.43
N THR A 196 10.08 8.90 -9.49
CA THR A 196 10.25 10.34 -9.75
C THR A 196 11.55 10.93 -9.20
N PHE A 197 12.53 10.09 -8.90
CA PHE A 197 13.86 10.56 -8.50
C PHE A 197 14.55 11.29 -9.65
N ILE A 198 15.17 12.42 -9.35
CA ILE A 198 15.94 13.20 -10.32
C ILE A 198 17.21 12.43 -10.67
N LEU A 199 17.55 12.37 -11.93
CA LEU A 199 18.74 11.70 -12.45
C LEU A 199 19.72 12.71 -13.09
N PRO A 200 21.05 12.50 -12.95
CA PRO A 200 22.05 13.37 -13.52
C PRO A 200 22.07 13.29 -15.04
N GLU A 201 21.71 14.39 -15.73
CA GLU A 201 21.69 14.46 -17.19
C GLU A 201 23.06 14.06 -17.76
N HIS A 202 24.15 14.58 -17.21
CA HIS A 202 25.52 14.34 -17.71
C HIS A 202 25.94 12.86 -17.69
N ILE A 203 25.28 12.01 -16.88
CA ILE A 203 25.49 10.55 -16.81
C ILE A 203 24.54 9.80 -17.73
N TYR A 204 23.26 10.19 -17.71
CA TYR A 204 22.19 9.40 -18.34
C TYR A 204 21.88 9.85 -19.77
N ASN A 205 22.21 11.09 -20.17
CA ASN A 205 22.01 11.60 -21.53
C ASN A 205 23.14 11.18 -22.48
N ASN A 206 23.35 9.85 -22.62
CA ASN A 206 24.41 9.27 -23.43
C ASN A 206 23.88 8.50 -24.66
N GLY A 207 22.57 8.60 -24.94
CA GLY A 207 21.90 7.95 -26.07
C GLY A 207 21.56 6.48 -25.86
N GLN A 208 21.74 5.96 -24.65
CA GLN A 208 21.30 4.61 -24.27
C GLN A 208 20.02 4.68 -23.43
N PRO A 209 19.15 3.64 -23.45
CA PRO A 209 18.08 3.51 -22.46
C PRO A 209 18.64 3.54 -21.03
N TRP A 210 17.89 4.10 -20.10
CA TRP A 210 18.36 4.24 -18.70
C TRP A 210 18.72 2.90 -18.07
N GLU A 211 17.96 1.84 -18.34
CA GLU A 211 18.22 0.48 -17.80
C GLU A 211 19.52 -0.13 -18.36
N GLU A 212 20.01 0.34 -19.49
CA GLU A 212 21.28 -0.14 -20.08
C GLU A 212 22.49 0.63 -19.57
N ASN A 213 22.27 1.80 -18.94
CA ASN A 213 23.34 2.61 -18.37
C ASN A 213 24.05 1.86 -17.23
N GLU A 214 25.37 2.00 -17.13
CA GLU A 214 26.16 1.37 -16.05
C GLU A 214 25.78 1.94 -14.67
N ALA A 215 25.37 3.21 -14.62
CA ALA A 215 24.87 3.83 -13.40
C ALA A 215 23.59 3.18 -12.86
N SER A 216 22.78 2.56 -13.71
CA SER A 216 21.59 1.80 -13.30
C SER A 216 21.90 0.39 -12.82
N LYS A 217 23.11 -0.11 -13.04
CA LYS A 217 23.50 -1.51 -12.76
C LYS A 217 24.49 -1.64 -11.62
N THR A 218 25.56 -0.88 -11.66
CA THR A 218 26.71 -1.12 -10.78
C THR A 218 27.38 0.13 -10.20
N LYS A 219 27.11 1.31 -10.75
CA LYS A 219 27.77 2.56 -10.37
C LYS A 219 26.80 3.75 -10.30
N PRO A 220 25.75 3.66 -9.49
CA PRO A 220 24.81 4.76 -9.36
C PRO A 220 25.53 6.04 -8.90
N VAL A 221 25.11 7.17 -9.48
CA VAL A 221 25.51 8.51 -9.06
C VAL A 221 24.24 9.23 -8.64
N GLY A 222 24.10 9.49 -7.36
CA GLY A 222 22.97 10.14 -6.76
C GLY A 222 23.32 11.49 -6.14
N SER A 223 22.33 12.10 -5.50
CA SER A 223 22.44 13.38 -4.77
C SER A 223 22.06 13.24 -3.29
N GLY A 224 21.65 12.04 -2.88
CA GLY A 224 21.07 11.76 -1.57
C GLY A 224 22.07 11.71 -0.40
N PRO A 225 21.53 11.44 0.81
CA PRO A 225 22.29 11.47 2.06
C PRO A 225 23.35 10.37 2.19
N PHE A 226 23.21 9.26 1.46
CA PHE A 226 24.18 8.17 1.49
C PHE A 226 24.65 7.82 0.09
N ILE A 227 25.98 7.67 -0.05
CA ILE A 227 26.68 7.36 -1.30
C ILE A 227 26.79 5.85 -1.46
N PHE A 228 26.51 5.34 -2.64
CA PHE A 228 26.70 3.93 -2.97
C PHE A 228 28.18 3.52 -2.86
N GLU A 229 28.47 2.50 -2.08
CA GLU A 229 29.80 1.92 -1.93
C GLU A 229 29.95 0.62 -2.71
N SER A 230 28.99 -0.31 -2.53
CA SER A 230 29.06 -1.63 -3.19
C SER A 230 27.73 -2.36 -3.18
N TYR A 231 27.55 -3.27 -4.13
CA TYR A 231 26.48 -4.25 -4.19
C TYR A 231 27.04 -5.65 -4.43
N LYS A 232 26.58 -6.63 -3.67
CA LYS A 232 26.88 -8.04 -3.84
C LYS A 232 25.58 -8.82 -3.88
N GLN A 233 25.27 -9.34 -5.05
CA GLN A 233 24.04 -10.10 -5.29
C GLN A 233 23.86 -11.24 -4.28
N GLY A 234 22.67 -11.33 -3.68
CA GLY A 234 22.33 -12.32 -2.67
C GLY A 234 23.01 -12.12 -1.30
N GLU A 235 23.79 -11.03 -1.13
CA GLU A 235 24.44 -10.71 0.14
C GLU A 235 23.97 -9.36 0.69
N ASN A 236 24.38 -8.25 0.07
CA ASN A 236 24.05 -6.92 0.56
C ASN A 236 24.29 -5.80 -0.46
N THR A 237 23.64 -4.65 -0.19
CA THR A 237 24.02 -3.33 -0.73
C THR A 237 24.57 -2.47 0.41
N THR A 238 25.68 -1.81 0.19
CA THR A 238 26.34 -0.94 1.18
C THR A 238 26.36 0.50 0.70
N LEU A 239 25.89 1.40 1.56
CA LEU A 239 25.95 2.85 1.37
C LEU A 239 26.77 3.48 2.49
N VAL A 240 27.52 4.56 2.20
CA VAL A 240 28.30 5.33 3.18
C VAL A 240 27.77 6.76 3.23
N LYS A 241 27.87 7.44 4.37
CA LYS A 241 27.36 8.80 4.54
C LYS A 241 27.95 9.78 3.52
N ASN A 242 27.09 10.68 3.03
CA ASN A 242 27.50 11.81 2.21
C ASN A 242 27.89 12.99 3.14
N PRO A 243 29.17 13.34 3.26
CA PRO A 243 29.61 14.42 4.12
C PRO A 243 29.18 15.82 3.61
N ASN A 244 28.71 15.88 2.35
CA ASN A 244 28.33 17.13 1.68
C ASN A 244 26.81 17.20 1.42
N TYR A 245 26.01 16.38 2.10
CA TYR A 245 24.56 16.37 1.88
C TYR A 245 23.95 17.74 2.22
N HIS A 246 23.14 18.25 1.35
CA HIS A 246 22.63 19.63 1.37
C HIS A 246 21.74 19.96 2.59
N ASP A 247 21.02 18.96 3.15
CA ASP A 247 20.14 19.13 4.30
C ASP A 247 20.83 18.78 5.65
N GLY A 248 22.13 18.50 5.63
CA GLY A 248 22.94 18.15 6.80
C GLY A 248 23.56 16.76 6.72
N VAL A 249 24.70 16.61 7.39
CA VAL A 249 25.45 15.35 7.37
C VAL A 249 24.70 14.28 8.15
N PRO A 250 24.46 13.07 7.57
CA PRO A 250 23.86 11.95 8.31
C PRO A 250 24.63 11.59 9.58
N TYR A 251 23.93 11.20 10.64
CA TYR A 251 24.58 10.75 11.88
C TYR A 251 25.29 9.41 11.71
N LEU A 252 24.66 8.45 11.01
CA LEU A 252 25.24 7.13 10.75
C LEU A 252 26.38 7.21 9.73
N ASP A 253 27.43 6.42 9.93
CA ASP A 253 28.53 6.33 8.95
C ASP A 253 28.15 5.46 7.73
N LYS A 254 27.28 4.46 7.93
CA LYS A 254 27.01 3.43 6.92
C LYS A 254 25.61 2.84 7.07
N LEU A 255 24.98 2.55 5.93
CA LEU A 255 23.81 1.70 5.82
C LEU A 255 24.18 0.41 5.09
N ILE A 256 23.73 -0.74 5.59
CA ILE A 256 23.87 -2.04 4.92
C ILE A 256 22.46 -2.62 4.76
N PHE A 257 22.02 -2.82 3.53
CA PHE A 257 20.81 -3.55 3.21
C PHE A 257 21.19 -5.02 3.04
N ALA A 258 20.99 -5.82 4.09
CA ALA A 258 21.34 -7.23 4.11
C ALA A 258 20.22 -8.08 3.49
N ILE A 259 20.57 -8.90 2.47
CA ILE A 259 19.60 -9.70 1.74
C ILE A 259 19.41 -11.04 2.45
N ILE A 260 18.27 -11.20 3.13
CA ILE A 260 17.89 -12.40 3.88
C ILE A 260 16.46 -12.77 3.48
N PRO A 261 16.27 -13.63 2.45
CA PRO A 261 14.94 -13.95 1.91
C PRO A 261 14.03 -14.71 2.88
N ASP A 262 14.60 -15.62 3.68
CA ASP A 262 13.82 -16.43 4.63
C ASP A 262 13.54 -15.65 5.92
N ASP A 263 12.26 -15.49 6.25
CA ASP A 263 11.81 -14.71 7.39
C ASP A 263 12.26 -15.27 8.73
N THR A 264 12.31 -16.59 8.88
CA THR A 264 12.79 -17.23 10.12
C THR A 264 14.28 -16.93 10.33
N THR A 265 15.06 -17.00 9.26
CA THR A 265 16.49 -16.64 9.26
C THR A 265 16.67 -15.17 9.60
N ALA A 266 15.84 -14.28 9.06
CA ALA A 266 15.91 -12.85 9.33
C ALA A 266 15.62 -12.53 10.82
N ILE A 267 14.61 -13.15 11.41
CA ILE A 267 14.33 -13.02 12.86
C ILE A 267 15.49 -13.53 13.71
N GLN A 268 16.09 -14.67 13.35
CA GLN A 268 17.26 -15.17 14.07
C GLN A 268 18.47 -14.23 13.91
N ALA A 269 18.70 -13.67 12.74
CA ALA A 269 19.75 -12.66 12.51
C ALA A 269 19.53 -11.42 13.40
N MET A 270 18.29 -10.96 13.55
CA MET A 270 17.97 -9.85 14.45
C MET A 270 18.22 -10.21 15.93
N ILE A 271 17.80 -11.38 16.36
CA ILE A 271 18.05 -11.87 17.74
C ILE A 271 19.56 -11.98 18.02
N ASN A 272 20.34 -12.36 17.03
CA ASN A 272 21.80 -12.45 17.12
C ASN A 272 22.50 -11.08 17.01
N GLY A 273 21.78 -9.99 16.68
CA GLY A 273 22.35 -8.65 16.44
C GLY A 273 23.09 -8.52 15.10
N GLU A 274 22.74 -9.35 14.13
CA GLU A 274 23.29 -9.33 12.76
C GLU A 274 22.52 -8.38 11.85
N VAL A 275 21.27 -8.04 12.20
CA VAL A 275 20.44 -6.98 11.59
C VAL A 275 19.81 -6.12 12.68
N ASP A 276 19.56 -4.86 12.37
CA ASP A 276 19.05 -3.86 13.31
C ASP A 276 17.56 -3.56 13.10
N THR A 277 17.04 -3.78 11.88
CA THR A 277 15.63 -3.55 11.52
C THR A 277 15.09 -4.62 10.59
N ILE A 278 13.79 -4.93 10.74
CA ILE A 278 13.02 -5.84 9.87
C ILE A 278 11.68 -5.18 9.57
N SER A 279 11.35 -5.03 8.30
CA SER A 279 10.14 -4.32 7.83
C SER A 279 8.83 -5.10 8.00
N MET A 280 8.88 -6.41 8.18
CA MET A 280 7.70 -7.27 8.43
C MET A 280 8.06 -8.38 9.39
N ILE A 281 7.44 -8.39 10.57
CA ILE A 281 7.57 -9.49 11.52
C ILE A 281 6.57 -10.59 11.11
N PRO A 282 7.01 -11.82 10.84
CA PRO A 282 6.08 -12.92 10.59
C PRO A 282 5.21 -13.20 11.81
N ASP A 283 3.93 -13.52 11.61
CA ASP A 283 2.93 -13.75 12.67
C ASP A 283 3.44 -14.73 13.76
N ALA A 284 4.19 -15.76 13.35
CA ALA A 284 4.73 -16.78 14.26
C ALA A 284 5.72 -16.23 15.30
N PHE A 285 6.32 -15.07 15.05
CA PHE A 285 7.33 -14.45 15.91
C PHE A 285 6.83 -13.17 16.59
N LEU A 286 5.65 -12.69 16.24
CA LEU A 286 5.14 -11.38 16.68
C LEU A 286 5.07 -11.29 18.21
N ASP A 287 4.48 -12.25 18.89
CA ASP A 287 4.37 -12.26 20.36
C ASP A 287 5.75 -12.27 21.03
N GLN A 288 6.70 -13.00 20.46
CA GLN A 288 8.08 -13.05 20.97
C GLN A 288 8.76 -11.70 20.87
N MET A 289 8.65 -11.04 19.71
CA MET A 289 9.28 -9.76 19.46
C MET A 289 8.65 -8.64 20.29
N LEU A 290 7.32 -8.63 20.40
CA LEU A 290 6.58 -7.67 21.24
C LEU A 290 6.91 -7.79 22.74
N ALA A 291 7.30 -8.98 23.20
CA ALA A 291 7.65 -9.21 24.61
C ALA A 291 9.11 -8.89 24.95
N ASP A 292 9.99 -8.70 23.96
CA ASP A 292 11.42 -8.45 24.18
C ASP A 292 11.74 -6.96 24.23
N PRO A 293 12.19 -6.41 25.38
CA PRO A 293 12.48 -4.99 25.53
C PRO A 293 13.68 -4.49 24.72
N ASN A 294 14.48 -5.37 24.13
CA ASN A 294 15.57 -4.99 23.24
C ASN A 294 15.08 -4.51 21.88
N TYR A 295 13.82 -4.75 21.57
CA TYR A 295 13.21 -4.37 20.30
C TYR A 295 12.04 -3.42 20.52
N ARG A 296 11.89 -2.54 19.57
CA ARG A 296 10.71 -1.73 19.34
C ARG A 296 9.95 -2.36 18.17
N CYS A 297 8.65 -2.60 18.36
CA CYS A 297 7.79 -3.16 17.33
C CYS A 297 6.67 -2.17 17.04
N ASP A 298 6.66 -1.61 15.84
CA ASP A 298 5.69 -0.61 15.41
C ASP A 298 4.76 -1.20 14.35
N ARG A 299 3.46 -0.94 14.51
CA ARG A 299 2.44 -1.38 13.56
C ARG A 299 2.27 -0.33 12.47
N ASN A 300 2.54 -0.71 11.23
CA ASN A 300 2.28 0.12 10.07
C ASN A 300 0.98 -0.28 9.39
N ILE A 301 0.15 0.71 9.08
CA ILE A 301 -1.08 0.53 8.29
C ILE A 301 -0.87 1.25 6.96
N TYR A 302 -1.13 0.55 5.87
CA TYR A 302 -0.94 1.05 4.52
C TYR A 302 -2.29 1.35 3.85
N PRO A 303 -2.39 2.34 2.95
CA PRO A 303 -3.62 2.59 2.20
C PRO A 303 -3.76 1.60 1.05
N SER A 304 -3.71 0.35 1.41
CA SER A 304 -3.74 -0.81 0.53
C SER A 304 -4.79 -1.81 1.05
N PRO A 305 -6.08 -1.50 0.92
CA PRO A 305 -7.11 -2.38 1.46
C PRO A 305 -7.13 -3.71 0.71
N TRP A 306 -7.30 -4.81 1.46
CA TRP A 306 -7.78 -6.05 0.90
C TRP A 306 -9.27 -5.91 0.61
N ARG A 307 -9.68 -6.28 -0.60
CA ARG A 307 -11.01 -5.99 -1.11
C ARG A 307 -11.50 -7.05 -2.08
N TYR A 308 -12.82 -7.09 -2.23
CA TYR A 308 -13.47 -7.77 -3.32
C TYR A 308 -13.86 -6.76 -4.39
N ILE A 309 -13.65 -7.09 -5.66
CA ILE A 309 -14.05 -6.28 -6.81
C ILE A 309 -15.06 -7.09 -7.64
N PHE A 310 -16.09 -6.42 -8.14
CA PHE A 310 -17.12 -7.03 -8.98
C PHE A 310 -16.96 -6.60 -10.44
N ASN A 311 -17.11 -7.53 -11.36
CA ASN A 311 -17.24 -7.20 -12.76
C ASN A 311 -18.66 -6.65 -13.03
N MET A 312 -18.78 -5.34 -13.15
CA MET A 312 -20.08 -4.65 -13.30
C MET A 312 -20.80 -4.99 -14.60
N ASN A 313 -20.10 -5.54 -15.60
CA ASN A 313 -20.70 -6.01 -16.86
C ASN A 313 -21.28 -7.42 -16.76
N ASN A 314 -20.97 -8.16 -15.69
CA ASN A 314 -21.51 -9.52 -15.54
C ASN A 314 -23.01 -9.48 -15.18
N SER A 315 -23.78 -10.37 -15.78
CA SER A 315 -25.25 -10.38 -15.65
C SER A 315 -25.78 -10.71 -14.24
N ILE A 316 -24.94 -11.32 -13.38
CA ILE A 316 -25.33 -11.68 -12.00
C ILE A 316 -24.79 -10.65 -11.02
N VAL A 317 -23.46 -10.51 -10.92
CA VAL A 317 -22.86 -9.56 -9.97
C VAL A 317 -22.97 -8.09 -10.41
N GLY A 318 -23.36 -7.83 -11.67
CA GLY A 318 -23.78 -6.51 -12.15
C GLY A 318 -25.06 -5.99 -11.51
N ASP A 319 -25.90 -6.88 -10.94
CA ASP A 319 -27.06 -6.47 -10.15
C ASP A 319 -26.65 -5.92 -8.77
N VAL A 320 -27.02 -4.69 -8.48
CA VAL A 320 -26.67 -4.02 -7.22
C VAL A 320 -27.26 -4.73 -5.99
N ALA A 321 -28.41 -5.40 -6.12
CA ALA A 321 -29.00 -6.16 -5.02
C ALA A 321 -28.12 -7.36 -4.62
N VAL A 322 -27.53 -8.04 -5.61
CA VAL A 322 -26.60 -9.15 -5.37
C VAL A 322 -25.34 -8.62 -4.65
N ARG A 323 -24.76 -7.51 -5.12
CA ARG A 323 -23.60 -6.91 -4.48
C ARG A 323 -23.88 -6.43 -3.05
N LYS A 324 -25.03 -5.79 -2.82
CA LYS A 324 -25.47 -5.39 -1.47
C LYS A 324 -25.66 -6.58 -0.54
N ALA A 325 -26.23 -7.66 -1.03
CA ALA A 325 -26.38 -8.88 -0.24
C ALA A 325 -25.03 -9.52 0.10
N ILE A 326 -24.06 -9.53 -0.83
CA ILE A 326 -22.71 -10.00 -0.56
C ILE A 326 -22.00 -9.07 0.44
N ALA A 327 -22.15 -7.74 0.32
CA ALA A 327 -21.56 -6.77 1.25
C ALA A 327 -22.03 -7.00 2.71
N LEU A 328 -23.30 -7.36 2.89
CA LEU A 328 -23.89 -7.71 4.19
C LEU A 328 -23.43 -9.10 4.71
N CYS A 329 -22.70 -9.88 3.92
CA CYS A 329 -22.07 -11.13 4.35
C CYS A 329 -20.60 -10.96 4.78
N VAL A 330 -20.02 -9.77 4.62
CA VAL A 330 -18.62 -9.50 4.97
C VAL A 330 -18.49 -9.19 6.45
N ASP A 331 -18.02 -10.15 7.23
CA ASP A 331 -17.70 -9.98 8.66
C ASP A 331 -16.22 -9.56 8.81
N ARG A 332 -15.98 -8.24 8.75
CA ARG A 332 -14.63 -7.67 8.80
C ARG A 332 -13.90 -7.98 10.09
N ASN A 333 -14.62 -7.97 11.22
CA ASN A 333 -14.03 -8.24 12.52
C ASN A 333 -13.60 -9.71 12.64
N ASP A 334 -14.46 -10.65 12.22
CA ASP A 334 -14.15 -12.08 12.22
C ASP A 334 -12.99 -12.39 11.25
N MET A 335 -12.98 -11.76 10.05
CA MET A 335 -11.90 -11.89 9.09
C MET A 335 -10.57 -11.35 9.63
N SER A 336 -10.54 -10.15 10.22
CA SER A 336 -9.37 -9.59 10.89
C SER A 336 -8.79 -10.55 11.93
N GLN A 337 -9.62 -11.04 12.83
CA GLN A 337 -9.18 -11.92 13.93
C GLN A 337 -8.72 -13.30 13.45
N LYS A 338 -9.44 -13.93 12.52
CA LYS A 338 -9.16 -15.31 12.09
C LYS A 338 -8.06 -15.42 11.04
N VAL A 339 -7.92 -14.40 10.20
CA VAL A 339 -6.95 -14.44 9.09
C VAL A 339 -5.62 -13.82 9.48
N THR A 340 -5.65 -12.73 10.27
CA THR A 340 -4.44 -11.95 10.57
C THR A 340 -4.21 -11.74 12.08
N SER A 341 -4.90 -12.49 12.94
CA SER A 341 -4.81 -12.34 14.41
C SER A 341 -5.04 -10.89 14.90
N GLY A 342 -5.82 -10.11 14.15
CA GLY A 342 -6.08 -8.69 14.43
C GLY A 342 -5.00 -7.72 13.96
N VAL A 343 -3.95 -8.20 13.29
CA VAL A 343 -2.87 -7.35 12.75
C VAL A 343 -3.42 -6.39 11.69
N MET A 344 -4.23 -6.87 10.76
CA MET A 344 -4.88 -6.05 9.76
C MET A 344 -6.24 -5.55 10.28
N PRO A 345 -6.43 -4.23 10.45
CA PRO A 345 -7.70 -3.70 10.95
C PRO A 345 -8.83 -3.83 9.92
N PRO A 346 -10.09 -3.92 10.37
CA PRO A 346 -11.24 -3.77 9.51
C PRO A 346 -11.21 -2.44 8.73
N GLU A 347 -11.49 -2.48 7.42
CA GLU A 347 -11.59 -1.28 6.59
C GLU A 347 -13.05 -1.08 6.14
N TRP A 348 -13.65 0.00 6.62
CA TRP A 348 -15.05 0.32 6.40
C TRP A 348 -15.30 1.35 5.31
N CYS A 349 -14.26 2.10 4.92
CA CYS A 349 -14.36 3.21 3.99
C CYS A 349 -14.04 2.80 2.56
N ALA A 350 -14.64 3.47 1.59
CA ALA A 350 -14.34 3.26 0.18
C ALA A 350 -12.93 3.73 -0.20
N TYR A 351 -12.41 4.76 0.48
CA TYR A 351 -11.00 5.14 0.48
C TYR A 351 -10.43 4.96 1.88
N PRO A 352 -9.22 4.44 2.06
CA PRO A 352 -8.70 4.01 3.36
C PRO A 352 -8.82 5.05 4.47
N ALA A 353 -9.33 4.64 5.62
CA ALA A 353 -9.59 5.51 6.77
C ALA A 353 -8.33 6.20 7.32
N ILE A 354 -7.13 5.64 7.06
CA ILE A 354 -5.85 6.25 7.43
C ILE A 354 -5.64 7.62 6.77
N ALA A 355 -6.26 7.87 5.61
CA ALA A 355 -6.28 9.18 4.96
C ALA A 355 -7.38 10.07 5.56
N ALA A 356 -7.30 10.33 6.87
CA ALA A 356 -8.36 10.96 7.67
C ALA A 356 -8.87 12.30 7.11
N TRP A 357 -8.03 13.06 6.41
CA TRP A 357 -8.41 14.36 5.85
C TRP A 357 -9.48 14.26 4.77
N CYS A 358 -9.56 13.14 4.03
CA CYS A 358 -10.48 12.97 2.90
C CYS A 358 -11.35 11.71 2.98
N ALA A 359 -11.09 10.78 3.89
CA ALA A 359 -11.90 9.58 4.04
C ALA A 359 -13.34 9.93 4.43
N ASN A 360 -14.32 9.27 3.80
CA ASN A 360 -15.71 9.37 4.22
C ASN A 360 -15.96 8.28 5.28
N THR A 361 -16.12 8.73 6.53
CA THR A 361 -16.39 7.87 7.68
C THR A 361 -17.86 7.82 8.08
N GLU A 362 -18.72 8.51 7.35
CA GLU A 362 -20.18 8.55 7.56
C GLU A 362 -20.89 7.56 6.64
N ASP A 363 -20.60 7.61 5.34
CA ASP A 363 -21.10 6.66 4.36
C ASP A 363 -20.07 5.53 4.21
N ILE A 364 -20.28 4.42 4.91
CA ILE A 364 -19.36 3.28 5.02
C ILE A 364 -20.01 1.98 4.57
N TYR A 365 -19.21 0.95 4.32
CA TYR A 365 -19.73 -0.39 4.03
C TYR A 365 -20.54 -0.94 5.22
N PRO A 366 -21.61 -1.71 4.95
CA PRO A 366 -22.45 -2.26 6.01
C PRO A 366 -21.69 -3.26 6.88
N ASP A 367 -22.10 -3.41 8.13
CA ASP A 367 -21.70 -4.52 8.98
C ASP A 367 -22.40 -5.81 8.53
N VAL A 368 -21.90 -6.95 9.03
CA VAL A 368 -22.47 -8.26 8.70
C VAL A 368 -23.89 -8.40 9.23
N ASP A 369 -24.83 -8.69 8.33
CA ASP A 369 -26.22 -8.99 8.63
C ASP A 369 -26.78 -9.98 7.59
N ILE A 370 -26.78 -11.26 7.95
CA ILE A 370 -27.23 -12.34 7.04
C ILE A 370 -28.72 -12.28 6.75
N GLU A 371 -29.55 -11.85 7.70
CA GLU A 371 -30.98 -11.73 7.48
C GLU A 371 -31.31 -10.53 6.58
N ALA A 372 -30.61 -9.41 6.77
CA ALA A 372 -30.71 -8.26 5.86
C ALA A 372 -30.25 -8.63 4.44
N ALA A 373 -29.19 -9.45 4.30
CA ALA A 373 -28.73 -9.92 2.99
C ALA A 373 -29.81 -10.70 2.23
N ARG A 374 -30.52 -11.62 2.90
CA ARG A 374 -31.67 -12.34 2.33
C ARG A 374 -32.78 -11.37 1.93
N LYS A 375 -33.13 -10.47 2.84
CA LYS A 375 -34.19 -9.50 2.60
C LYS A 375 -33.90 -8.60 1.40
N VAL A 376 -32.67 -8.17 1.18
CA VAL A 376 -32.27 -7.39 0.00
C VAL A 376 -32.55 -8.16 -1.29
N LEU A 377 -32.27 -9.46 -1.32
CA LEU A 377 -32.55 -10.30 -2.49
C LEU A 377 -34.05 -10.52 -2.70
N GLU A 378 -34.81 -10.77 -1.61
CA GLU A 378 -36.26 -10.91 -1.67
C GLU A 378 -36.95 -9.64 -2.16
N ASP A 379 -36.55 -8.47 -1.63
CA ASP A 379 -37.09 -7.17 -2.01
C ASP A 379 -36.75 -6.83 -3.49
N ALA A 380 -35.65 -7.37 -4.03
CA ALA A 380 -35.27 -7.29 -5.44
C ALA A 380 -35.97 -8.33 -6.34
N GLY A 381 -36.82 -9.21 -5.76
CA GLY A 381 -37.60 -10.19 -6.50
C GLY A 381 -36.92 -11.55 -6.69
N TYR A 382 -35.78 -11.80 -6.07
CA TYR A 382 -35.16 -13.11 -6.07
C TYR A 382 -35.99 -14.07 -5.20
N THR A 383 -36.09 -15.33 -5.62
CA THR A 383 -36.77 -16.38 -4.87
C THR A 383 -35.82 -17.54 -4.63
N ALA A 384 -35.79 -18.05 -3.41
CA ALA A 384 -34.96 -19.18 -3.08
C ALA A 384 -35.41 -20.44 -3.83
N ASP A 385 -34.45 -21.21 -4.32
CA ASP A 385 -34.69 -22.53 -4.90
C ASP A 385 -34.99 -23.59 -3.82
N ALA A 386 -35.12 -24.86 -4.24
CA ALA A 386 -35.44 -25.97 -3.33
C ALA A 386 -34.36 -26.21 -2.25
N ASP A 387 -33.12 -25.79 -2.50
CA ASP A 387 -31.98 -25.93 -1.59
C ASP A 387 -31.77 -24.65 -0.75
N GLY A 388 -32.59 -23.60 -0.95
CA GLY A 388 -32.56 -22.34 -0.21
C GLY A 388 -31.62 -21.27 -0.78
N TYR A 389 -31.18 -21.40 -2.02
CA TYR A 389 -30.35 -20.39 -2.67
C TYR A 389 -31.15 -19.41 -3.54
N TYR A 390 -30.94 -18.14 -3.32
CA TYR A 390 -31.46 -17.04 -4.16
C TYR A 390 -30.60 -16.80 -5.39
N VAL A 391 -29.27 -16.97 -5.26
CA VAL A 391 -28.30 -16.77 -6.34
C VAL A 391 -27.26 -17.89 -6.29
N ARG A 392 -26.94 -18.45 -7.48
CA ARG A 392 -25.94 -19.53 -7.58
C ARG A 392 -24.85 -19.19 -8.59
N GLY A 393 -23.72 -19.87 -8.41
CA GLY A 393 -22.65 -19.96 -9.42
C GLY A 393 -21.78 -18.72 -9.52
N ILE A 394 -21.75 -17.85 -8.49
CA ILE A 394 -20.83 -16.71 -8.49
C ILE A 394 -19.41 -17.21 -8.23
N THR A 395 -18.51 -17.04 -9.21
CA THR A 395 -17.10 -17.36 -9.02
C THR A 395 -16.36 -16.21 -8.35
N VAL A 396 -15.46 -16.54 -7.41
CA VAL A 396 -14.54 -15.59 -6.77
C VAL A 396 -13.11 -16.02 -7.07
N ASP A 397 -12.43 -15.26 -7.90
CA ASP A 397 -11.05 -15.50 -8.28
C ASP A 397 -10.09 -14.91 -7.24
N CYS A 398 -9.21 -15.75 -6.71
CA CYS A 398 -8.15 -15.36 -5.76
C CYS A 398 -6.81 -15.96 -6.22
N PHE A 399 -5.72 -15.31 -5.88
CA PHE A 399 -4.41 -15.96 -5.90
C PHE A 399 -4.06 -16.54 -4.52
N GLU A 400 -3.08 -17.44 -4.48
CA GLU A 400 -2.66 -18.13 -3.27
C GLU A 400 -2.28 -17.16 -2.14
N GLY A 401 -2.55 -17.53 -0.88
CA GLY A 401 -2.22 -16.76 0.31
C GLY A 401 -3.40 -16.50 1.26
N GLN A 402 -3.24 -15.58 2.19
CA GLN A 402 -4.24 -15.25 3.23
C GLN A 402 -5.58 -14.74 2.66
N LEU A 403 -5.59 -14.17 1.44
CA LEU A 403 -6.81 -13.77 0.73
C LEU A 403 -7.76 -14.97 0.50
N VAL A 404 -7.21 -16.15 0.31
CA VAL A 404 -7.99 -17.40 0.19
C VAL A 404 -8.73 -17.72 1.49
N ASP A 405 -8.07 -17.57 2.64
CA ASP A 405 -8.69 -17.84 3.93
C ASP A 405 -9.76 -16.80 4.28
N MET A 406 -9.52 -15.54 3.95
CA MET A 406 -10.51 -14.47 4.04
C MET A 406 -11.75 -14.79 3.19
N THR A 407 -11.54 -15.24 1.94
CA THR A 407 -12.63 -15.58 1.02
C THR A 407 -13.41 -16.82 1.47
N LYS A 408 -12.79 -17.83 2.09
CA LYS A 408 -13.51 -18.98 2.67
C LYS A 408 -14.51 -18.54 3.75
N LEU A 409 -14.18 -17.53 4.57
CA LEU A 409 -15.11 -16.98 5.57
C LEU A 409 -16.29 -16.28 4.88
N LEU A 410 -16.05 -15.52 3.82
CA LEU A 410 -17.12 -14.91 3.02
C LEU A 410 -18.03 -15.97 2.39
N VAL A 411 -17.46 -17.01 1.77
CA VAL A 411 -18.22 -18.14 1.18
C VAL A 411 -19.17 -18.76 2.23
N ALA A 412 -18.66 -19.00 3.44
CA ALA A 412 -19.46 -19.57 4.51
C ALA A 412 -20.63 -18.66 4.96
N ASN A 413 -20.43 -17.35 4.99
CA ASN A 413 -21.49 -16.39 5.33
C ASN A 413 -22.49 -16.23 4.19
N CYS A 414 -22.03 -16.12 2.95
CA CYS A 414 -22.89 -16.05 1.76
C CYS A 414 -23.77 -17.31 1.63
N GLN A 415 -23.24 -18.48 1.93
CA GLN A 415 -24.03 -19.71 1.97
C GLN A 415 -25.21 -19.62 2.96
N LYS A 416 -25.00 -19.05 4.16
CA LYS A 416 -26.07 -18.80 5.13
C LYS A 416 -27.11 -17.83 4.60
N ALA A 417 -26.72 -16.85 3.78
CA ALA A 417 -27.63 -15.90 3.14
C ALA A 417 -28.34 -16.47 1.89
N GLY A 418 -28.03 -17.70 1.48
CA GLY A 418 -28.58 -18.29 0.26
C GLY A 418 -27.89 -17.79 -1.02
N ILE A 419 -26.61 -17.44 -0.94
CA ILE A 419 -25.78 -17.04 -2.07
C ILE A 419 -24.66 -18.08 -2.23
N GLU A 420 -24.57 -18.70 -3.40
CA GLU A 420 -23.51 -19.66 -3.70
C GLU A 420 -22.31 -18.93 -4.31
N LEU A 421 -21.20 -18.86 -3.54
CA LEU A 421 -19.90 -18.43 -4.03
C LEU A 421 -19.00 -19.63 -4.28
N ILE A 422 -18.31 -19.64 -5.40
CA ILE A 422 -17.37 -20.69 -5.83
C ILE A 422 -15.97 -20.09 -5.85
N LEU A 423 -15.17 -20.41 -4.85
CA LEU A 423 -13.78 -19.95 -4.76
C LEU A 423 -12.92 -20.63 -5.82
N GLN A 424 -12.25 -19.85 -6.64
CA GLN A 424 -11.27 -20.27 -7.63
C GLN A 424 -9.89 -19.74 -7.21
N VAL A 425 -8.94 -20.64 -6.98
CA VAL A 425 -7.58 -20.28 -6.56
C VAL A 425 -6.62 -20.59 -7.70
N SER A 426 -5.77 -19.65 -8.05
CA SER A 426 -4.72 -19.81 -9.05
C SER A 426 -3.40 -19.21 -8.56
N GLU A 427 -2.32 -19.54 -9.26
CA GLU A 427 -1.02 -18.87 -9.08
C GLU A 427 -1.15 -17.41 -9.53
N PHE A 428 -0.32 -16.50 -8.92
CA PHE A 428 -0.44 -15.06 -9.10
C PHE A 428 -0.44 -14.61 -10.58
N ASN A 429 0.49 -15.10 -11.40
CA ASN A 429 0.57 -14.67 -12.80
C ASN A 429 -0.65 -15.11 -13.61
N ALA A 430 -1.17 -16.33 -13.37
CA ALA A 430 -2.38 -16.83 -14.02
C ALA A 430 -3.63 -16.04 -13.58
N TRP A 431 -3.69 -15.62 -12.33
CA TRP A 431 -4.72 -14.71 -11.84
C TRP A 431 -4.57 -13.33 -12.51
N ALA A 432 -3.38 -12.75 -12.55
CA ALA A 432 -3.11 -11.43 -13.12
C ALA A 432 -3.39 -11.36 -14.63
N GLU A 433 -3.17 -12.45 -15.37
CA GLU A 433 -3.54 -12.54 -16.80
C GLU A 433 -5.07 -12.56 -17.00
N LYS A 434 -5.81 -13.13 -16.05
CA LYS A 434 -7.28 -13.26 -16.13
C LYS A 434 -7.99 -11.97 -15.72
N ILE A 435 -7.49 -11.29 -14.69
CA ILE A 435 -8.19 -10.17 -14.04
C ILE A 435 -7.80 -8.83 -14.66
N GLY A 436 -8.80 -8.08 -15.07
CA GLY A 436 -8.68 -6.75 -15.66
C GLY A 436 -10.02 -6.22 -16.13
N PRO A 437 -10.06 -5.05 -16.78
CA PRO A 437 -11.29 -4.54 -17.39
C PRO A 437 -11.85 -5.55 -18.38
N ASP A 438 -13.09 -6.00 -18.14
CA ASP A 438 -13.77 -6.99 -18.97
C ASP A 438 -15.10 -6.45 -19.50
N PRO A 439 -15.12 -5.84 -20.70
CA PRO A 439 -16.35 -5.33 -21.32
C PRO A 439 -17.39 -6.41 -21.63
N SER A 440 -16.98 -7.68 -21.75
CA SER A 440 -17.90 -8.78 -22.03
C SER A 440 -18.73 -9.21 -20.82
N GLY A 441 -18.19 -9.06 -19.63
CA GLY A 441 -18.76 -9.56 -18.38
C GLY A 441 -18.70 -11.09 -18.22
N GLU A 442 -17.97 -11.79 -19.10
CA GLU A 442 -17.91 -13.26 -19.14
C GLU A 442 -16.56 -13.84 -18.66
N GLY A 443 -15.51 -13.01 -18.61
CA GLY A 443 -14.16 -13.44 -18.27
C GLY A 443 -13.99 -13.80 -16.79
N TRP A 444 -14.64 -13.07 -15.91
CA TRP A 444 -14.64 -13.26 -14.46
C TRP A 444 -15.88 -12.60 -13.83
N MET A 445 -16.22 -12.92 -12.58
CA MET A 445 -17.41 -12.38 -11.91
C MET A 445 -17.02 -11.51 -10.70
N MET A 446 -16.31 -12.08 -9.77
CA MET A 446 -15.82 -11.44 -8.56
C MET A 446 -14.38 -11.86 -8.34
N GLU A 447 -13.55 -10.96 -7.85
CA GLU A 447 -12.16 -11.25 -7.53
C GLU A 447 -11.78 -10.71 -6.15
N CYS A 448 -10.68 -11.21 -5.57
CA CYS A 448 -10.15 -10.76 -4.30
C CYS A 448 -8.68 -10.39 -4.45
N GLN A 449 -8.35 -9.16 -4.09
CA GLN A 449 -6.98 -8.65 -4.11
C GLN A 449 -6.70 -7.66 -3.00
N GLY A 450 -5.42 -7.46 -2.68
CA GLY A 450 -4.91 -6.26 -2.06
C GLY A 450 -4.51 -5.24 -3.14
N GLY A 451 -4.45 -3.99 -2.83
CA GLY A 451 -3.99 -3.02 -3.81
C GLY A 451 -3.86 -1.61 -3.26
N PHE A 452 -2.69 -1.06 -3.51
CA PHE A 452 -2.36 0.30 -3.10
C PHE A 452 -3.32 1.33 -3.73
N MET A 453 -3.92 2.18 -2.91
CA MET A 453 -4.87 3.21 -3.35
C MET A 453 -4.19 4.56 -3.64
N GLY A 454 -2.87 4.62 -3.50
CA GLY A 454 -2.13 5.87 -3.68
C GLY A 454 -2.10 6.74 -2.42
N PRO A 455 -1.23 7.76 -2.41
CA PRO A 455 -1.11 8.70 -1.29
C PRO A 455 -2.23 9.74 -1.27
N ASP A 456 -2.99 9.86 -2.35
CA ASP A 456 -3.95 10.91 -2.60
C ASP A 456 -5.25 10.32 -3.19
N PRO A 457 -6.44 10.82 -2.79
CA PRO A 457 -7.73 10.31 -3.26
C PRO A 457 -7.99 10.52 -4.76
N ALA A 458 -7.17 11.29 -5.47
CA ALA A 458 -7.18 11.34 -6.94
C ALA A 458 -7.01 9.94 -7.57
N ALA A 459 -6.39 9.00 -6.85
CA ALA A 459 -6.32 7.59 -7.24
C ALA A 459 -7.69 6.92 -7.44
N LEU A 460 -8.77 7.44 -6.85
CA LEU A 460 -10.14 6.96 -7.08
C LEU A 460 -10.53 7.04 -8.55
N ALA A 461 -10.15 8.12 -9.25
CA ALA A 461 -10.39 8.28 -10.68
C ALA A 461 -9.68 7.18 -11.50
N SER A 462 -8.43 6.85 -11.16
CA SER A 462 -7.70 5.79 -11.84
C SER A 462 -8.28 4.39 -11.56
N ARG A 463 -8.82 4.16 -10.35
CA ARG A 463 -9.34 2.83 -9.93
C ARG A 463 -10.78 2.57 -10.36
N TYR A 464 -11.61 3.62 -10.45
CA TYR A 464 -13.06 3.50 -10.70
C TYR A 464 -13.58 4.43 -11.80
N GLY A 465 -12.76 5.36 -12.32
CA GLY A 465 -13.16 6.29 -13.38
C GLY A 465 -13.51 5.58 -14.69
N THR A 466 -14.50 6.12 -15.38
CA THR A 466 -14.98 5.55 -16.64
C THR A 466 -13.85 5.48 -17.68
N GLY A 467 -13.59 4.27 -18.19
CA GLY A 467 -12.58 4.01 -19.23
C GLY A 467 -11.14 3.93 -18.75
N SER A 468 -10.88 4.04 -17.44
CA SER A 468 -9.54 3.85 -16.89
C SER A 468 -9.06 2.40 -17.07
N GLY A 469 -7.82 2.20 -17.52
CA GLY A 469 -7.19 0.89 -17.67
C GLY A 469 -7.01 0.14 -16.34
N SER A 470 -7.02 0.83 -15.20
CA SER A 470 -6.95 0.24 -13.86
C SER A 470 -8.32 0.04 -13.21
N ASN A 471 -9.41 0.35 -13.92
CA ASN A 471 -10.78 0.15 -13.46
C ASN A 471 -11.22 -1.30 -13.78
N TYR A 472 -10.74 -2.25 -12.98
CA TYR A 472 -11.04 -3.67 -13.18
C TYR A 472 -12.54 -3.96 -13.07
N ALA A 473 -13.26 -3.23 -12.20
CA ALA A 473 -14.70 -3.37 -12.09
C ALA A 473 -15.47 -3.06 -13.39
N SER A 474 -14.85 -2.39 -14.36
CA SER A 474 -15.55 -1.81 -15.52
C SER A 474 -16.70 -0.87 -15.10
N TYR A 475 -16.53 -0.18 -13.98
CA TYR A 475 -17.49 0.75 -13.41
C TYR A 475 -17.60 2.02 -14.23
N SER A 476 -18.79 2.60 -14.30
CA SER A 476 -19.04 3.88 -14.98
C SER A 476 -20.17 4.64 -14.28
N ASN A 477 -19.83 5.82 -13.79
CA ASN A 477 -20.80 6.73 -13.21
C ASN A 477 -20.36 8.18 -13.49
N PRO A 478 -21.10 8.93 -14.32
CA PRO A 478 -20.73 10.30 -14.70
C PRO A 478 -20.63 11.29 -13.54
N GLU A 479 -21.44 11.10 -12.48
CA GLU A 479 -21.40 11.96 -11.29
C GLU A 479 -20.12 11.69 -10.49
N PHE A 480 -19.74 10.43 -10.35
CA PHE A 480 -18.46 10.05 -9.73
C PHE A 480 -17.28 10.63 -10.51
N ASP A 481 -17.29 10.51 -11.83
CA ASP A 481 -16.21 11.04 -12.69
C ASP A 481 -16.07 12.55 -12.55
N GLU A 482 -17.20 13.29 -12.53
CA GLU A 482 -17.20 14.74 -12.36
C GLU A 482 -16.72 15.17 -10.96
N LEU A 483 -17.11 14.44 -9.91
CA LEU A 483 -16.64 14.72 -8.55
C LEU A 483 -15.12 14.49 -8.42
N CYS A 484 -14.59 13.43 -9.01
CA CYS A 484 -13.15 13.18 -9.06
C CYS A 484 -12.39 14.29 -9.81
N LYS A 485 -12.95 14.75 -10.93
CA LYS A 485 -12.38 15.84 -11.72
C LYS A 485 -12.39 17.16 -10.94
N LEU A 486 -13.51 17.50 -10.28
CA LEU A 486 -13.59 18.69 -9.44
C LEU A 486 -12.61 18.61 -8.26
N GLY A 487 -12.50 17.44 -7.61
CA GLY A 487 -11.53 17.23 -6.54
C GLY A 487 -10.07 17.31 -7.01
N ALA A 488 -9.77 16.88 -8.23
CA ALA A 488 -8.42 17.00 -8.78
C ALA A 488 -8.03 18.46 -9.06
N ALA A 489 -8.99 19.30 -9.46
CA ALA A 489 -8.75 20.71 -9.79
C ALA A 489 -8.85 21.67 -8.59
N GLU A 490 -9.38 21.25 -7.43
CA GLU A 490 -9.64 22.11 -6.28
C GLU A 490 -8.37 22.28 -5.42
N GLY A 491 -7.99 23.54 -5.20
CA GLY A 491 -6.81 23.89 -4.38
C GLY A 491 -7.10 24.03 -2.89
N ASP A 492 -8.35 24.25 -2.49
CA ASP A 492 -8.75 24.30 -1.08
C ASP A 492 -8.92 22.88 -0.54
N THR A 493 -8.11 22.50 0.44
CA THR A 493 -8.06 21.13 0.97
C THR A 493 -9.42 20.64 1.50
N GLU A 494 -10.20 21.49 2.17
CA GLU A 494 -11.49 21.05 2.74
C GLU A 494 -12.55 20.86 1.65
N LYS A 495 -12.64 21.76 0.69
CA LYS A 495 -13.54 21.59 -0.47
C LYS A 495 -13.13 20.38 -1.31
N ARG A 496 -11.82 20.19 -1.47
CA ARG A 496 -11.26 19.00 -2.14
C ARG A 496 -11.71 17.73 -1.45
N ALA A 497 -11.59 17.70 -0.13
CA ALA A 497 -12.06 16.58 0.70
C ALA A 497 -13.57 16.33 0.55
N GLU A 498 -14.39 17.40 0.47
CA GLU A 498 -15.84 17.27 0.24
C GLU A 498 -16.17 16.58 -1.09
N TYR A 499 -15.48 16.94 -2.19
CA TYR A 499 -15.68 16.28 -3.47
C TYR A 499 -15.37 14.79 -3.39
N TYR A 500 -14.24 14.42 -2.78
CA TYR A 500 -13.87 13.01 -2.63
C TYR A 500 -14.74 12.23 -1.65
N ARG A 501 -15.26 12.85 -0.58
CA ARG A 501 -16.24 12.21 0.31
C ARG A 501 -17.55 11.92 -0.42
N LYS A 502 -18.02 12.84 -1.28
CA LYS A 502 -19.21 12.60 -2.13
C LYS A 502 -18.94 11.48 -3.15
N ALA A 503 -17.79 11.45 -3.78
CA ALA A 503 -17.41 10.37 -4.69
C ALA A 503 -17.37 9.00 -3.97
N GLN A 504 -16.83 8.95 -2.75
CA GLN A 504 -16.81 7.73 -1.93
C GLN A 504 -18.22 7.25 -1.55
N LYS A 505 -19.15 8.19 -1.26
CA LYS A 505 -20.56 7.85 -1.01
C LYS A 505 -21.17 7.10 -2.21
N ILE A 506 -20.94 7.59 -3.42
CA ILE A 506 -21.40 6.91 -4.64
C ILE A 506 -20.84 5.50 -4.74
N LEU A 507 -19.54 5.31 -4.42
CA LEU A 507 -18.92 3.97 -4.42
C LEU A 507 -19.55 3.03 -3.37
N ILE A 508 -19.96 3.54 -2.21
CA ILE A 508 -20.67 2.75 -1.19
C ILE A 508 -22.09 2.38 -1.66
N GLU A 509 -22.77 3.26 -2.39
CA GLU A 509 -24.12 3.01 -2.91
C GLU A 509 -24.12 2.02 -4.08
N ASP A 510 -23.15 2.15 -5.00
CA ASP A 510 -23.04 1.36 -6.23
C ASP A 510 -22.25 0.04 -6.03
N LEU A 511 -21.37 -0.02 -5.05
CA LEU A 511 -20.56 -1.19 -4.69
C LEU A 511 -19.79 -1.82 -5.87
N PRO A 512 -18.95 -1.09 -6.61
CA PRO A 512 -18.06 -1.72 -7.58
C PRO A 512 -16.98 -2.57 -6.90
N ALA A 513 -16.68 -2.26 -5.64
CA ALA A 513 -15.79 -3.01 -4.77
C ALA A 513 -16.22 -2.92 -3.31
N ILE A 514 -15.72 -3.85 -2.48
CA ILE A 514 -15.95 -3.88 -1.03
C ILE A 514 -14.59 -3.99 -0.36
N ASN A 515 -14.13 -2.95 0.32
CA ASN A 515 -12.94 -3.02 1.17
C ASN A 515 -13.26 -3.85 2.43
N VAL A 516 -12.29 -4.64 2.87
CA VAL A 516 -12.46 -5.61 3.96
C VAL A 516 -11.48 -5.35 5.09
N LEU A 517 -10.18 -5.39 4.81
CA LEU A 517 -9.11 -5.18 5.79
C LEU A 517 -8.12 -4.14 5.28
N GLY A 518 -7.65 -3.25 6.15
CA GLY A 518 -6.52 -2.38 5.86
C GLY A 518 -5.21 -3.19 5.95
N TRP A 519 -4.41 -3.21 4.89
CA TRP A 519 -3.14 -3.90 4.95
C TRP A 519 -2.25 -3.29 6.03
N ALA A 520 -1.76 -4.13 6.93
CA ALA A 520 -0.92 -3.72 8.03
C ALA A 520 0.07 -4.82 8.38
N GLY A 521 1.20 -4.43 8.95
CA GLY A 521 2.21 -5.34 9.48
C GLY A 521 2.96 -4.68 10.64
N TYR A 522 3.70 -5.47 11.39
CA TYR A 522 4.61 -4.96 12.40
C TYR A 522 6.03 -4.94 11.86
N GLU A 523 6.72 -3.84 12.08
CA GLU A 523 8.16 -3.70 11.89
C GLU A 523 8.87 -3.86 13.23
N ALA A 524 10.06 -4.42 13.21
CA ALA A 524 10.93 -4.46 14.39
C ALA A 524 12.19 -3.64 14.15
N SER A 525 12.61 -2.92 15.17
CA SER A 525 13.89 -2.23 15.24
C SER A 525 14.51 -2.40 16.62
N ARG A 526 15.83 -2.21 16.72
CA ARG A 526 16.48 -2.13 18.03
C ARG A 526 15.92 -0.97 18.83
N SER A 527 15.73 -1.19 20.13
CA SER A 527 15.15 -0.18 21.03
C SER A 527 16.04 1.04 21.30
N ASP A 528 17.33 0.98 20.94
CA ASP A 528 18.30 2.09 21.04
C ASP A 528 18.42 2.92 19.75
N LEU A 529 17.60 2.68 18.75
CA LEU A 529 17.49 3.48 17.53
C LEU A 529 16.44 4.56 17.69
N ALA A 530 16.78 5.79 17.31
CA ALA A 530 15.90 6.94 17.30
C ALA A 530 15.79 7.57 15.92
N ASN A 531 14.73 8.35 15.72
CA ASN A 531 14.42 9.04 14.48
C ASN A 531 14.40 8.10 13.26
N LEU A 532 13.85 6.92 13.47
CA LEU A 532 13.59 6.00 12.38
C LEU A 532 12.53 6.56 11.41
N PRO A 533 12.51 6.15 10.15
CA PRO A 533 11.44 6.51 9.21
C PRO A 533 10.03 6.19 9.73
N ILE A 534 9.91 5.25 10.66
CA ILE A 534 8.68 4.83 11.34
C ILE A 534 8.32 5.70 12.55
N ASP A 535 9.13 6.66 12.97
CA ASP A 535 8.87 7.52 14.12
C ASP A 535 7.83 8.61 13.78
N GLY A 536 6.57 8.35 14.09
CA GLY A 536 5.43 9.24 13.90
C GLY A 536 4.15 8.54 13.45
N GLU A 537 3.03 9.20 13.64
CA GLU A 537 1.72 8.65 13.31
C GLU A 537 1.55 8.44 11.79
N GLY A 538 1.12 7.25 11.38
CA GLY A 538 0.67 6.95 10.04
C GLY A 538 1.77 6.88 8.97
N LYS A 539 2.96 6.43 9.32
CA LYS A 539 4.06 6.30 8.36
C LYS A 539 3.86 5.18 7.35
N TRP A 540 4.28 5.46 6.15
CA TRP A 540 4.14 4.63 4.98
C TRP A 540 5.52 4.16 4.51
N GLY A 541 6.20 3.32 5.30
CA GLY A 541 7.35 2.53 4.85
C GLY A 541 8.41 3.24 4.00
N TRP A 542 8.66 4.53 4.22
CA TRP A 542 9.79 5.20 3.58
C TRP A 542 11.05 4.96 4.39
N ASN A 543 11.98 4.26 3.82
CA ASN A 543 13.24 3.87 4.45
C ASN A 543 14.32 4.93 4.21
N GLU A 544 14.02 6.21 4.48
CA GLU A 544 15.00 7.29 4.43
C GLU A 544 15.63 7.48 5.81
N TYR A 545 16.89 7.11 5.97
CA TYR A 545 17.60 7.06 7.25
C TYR A 545 18.51 8.28 7.50
N THR A 546 18.29 9.42 6.85
CA THR A 546 19.16 10.61 6.89
C THR A 546 19.51 11.04 8.32
N PHE A 547 18.54 11.08 9.22
CA PHE A 547 18.72 11.53 10.59
C PHE A 547 18.50 10.42 11.63
N THR A 548 18.44 9.16 11.20
CA THR A 548 18.44 8.02 12.11
C THR A 548 19.76 7.92 12.85
N HIS A 549 19.70 7.63 14.15
CA HIS A 549 20.87 7.54 15.00
C HIS A 549 20.67 6.58 16.17
N TYR A 550 21.76 6.11 16.74
CA TYR A 550 21.74 5.43 18.04
C TYR A 550 21.67 6.45 19.18
N VAL A 551 21.06 6.06 20.28
CA VAL A 551 21.05 6.86 21.52
C VAL A 551 21.89 6.19 22.58
N ALA A 552 22.56 7.01 23.39
CA ALA A 552 23.30 6.50 24.55
C ALA A 552 22.31 5.93 25.59
N PRO A 553 22.64 4.80 26.22
CA PRO A 553 21.81 4.15 27.23
C PRO A 553 21.63 4.99 28.50
#